data_90bf4be7bbca6c622769ff6bc94fcd8c
#
_entry.id   90bf4be7bbca6c622769ff6bc94fcd8c
#
_cell.length_a   1.000
_cell.length_b   1.000
_cell.length_c   1.000
_cell.angle_alpha   90.00
_cell.angle_beta   90.00
_cell.angle_gamma   90.00
#
_symmetry.space_group_name_H-M   'P 1'
#
loop_
_entity.id
_entity.type
_entity.pdbx_description
1 polymer ?
#
loop_
_entity_poly.entity_id
_entity_poly.type
_entity_poly.pdbx_seq_one_letter_code
_entity_poly.pdbx_strand_id
1 'polypeptide(L)'
;MSSADSSLSKPAIGSSTPDQGRAERRRLLTRLEAFLSRLSTRNNFWHKVFSLIWLPYAFRSGITMRRIHPSRFTAVLPFKRINRNWYNAMAGAALLGNSEVAGGMFLFAECGSDYVVVCKEMKYRFLRPCFGPAVYEVVKPDALSEKIAAGGEFNVNLEMEIRQQLRKKGREARVGRCDITFHCTPKAMMRERKARRAERGDSDA
;
A
#
# COMPACT_ATOMS: atom_id res chain seq x y z
N MET A 1 -53.19 -36.73 48.61
CA MET A 1 -53.37 -36.50 47.15
C MET A 1 -52.29 -35.51 46.76
N SER A 2 -51.35 -36.04 46.06
CA SER A 2 -50.04 -35.42 45.78
C SER A 2 -50.05 -34.78 44.39
N SER A 3 -49.66 -33.56 44.29
CA SER A 3 -49.40 -32.87 43.03
C SER A 3 -47.88 -32.61 42.89
N ALA A 4 -47.30 -33.30 41.92
CA ALA A 4 -45.89 -33.18 41.58
C ALA A 4 -45.64 -31.92 40.75
N ASP A 5 -44.71 -31.12 41.21
CA ASP A 5 -44.19 -29.94 40.50
C ASP A 5 -42.95 -30.30 39.75
N SER A 6 -43.02 -30.26 38.43
CA SER A 6 -41.91 -30.54 37.53
C SER A 6 -41.28 -29.23 37.03
N SER A 7 -40.19 -28.81 37.70
CA SER A 7 -39.39 -27.68 37.26
C SER A 7 -38.49 -28.08 36.09
N LEU A 8 -38.83 -27.64 34.87
CA LEU A 8 -37.94 -27.67 33.73
C LEU A 8 -36.86 -26.59 33.84
N SER A 9 -35.63 -27.01 34.06
CA SER A 9 -34.47 -26.14 33.99
C SER A 9 -34.14 -25.83 32.52
N LYS A 10 -34.21 -24.54 32.15
CA LYS A 10 -33.68 -24.01 30.87
C LYS A 10 -32.15 -24.10 30.83
N PRO A 11 -31.56 -24.49 29.70
CA PRO A 11 -30.13 -24.41 29.54
C PRO A 11 -29.69 -22.96 29.42
N ALA A 12 -28.66 -22.58 30.18
CA ALA A 12 -28.01 -21.27 30.12
C ALA A 12 -27.33 -21.08 28.76
N ILE A 13 -27.79 -20.05 28.05
CA ILE A 13 -27.12 -19.58 26.83
C ILE A 13 -25.84 -18.87 27.29
N GLY A 14 -24.69 -19.47 26.96
CA GLY A 14 -23.38 -18.90 27.25
C GLY A 14 -23.19 -17.54 26.58
N SER A 15 -23.11 -16.49 27.40
CA SER A 15 -22.73 -15.14 26.98
C SER A 15 -21.23 -15.09 26.69
N SER A 16 -20.87 -15.24 25.41
CA SER A 16 -19.52 -14.91 24.96
C SER A 16 -19.30 -13.41 25.08
N THR A 17 -18.34 -13.00 25.90
CA THR A 17 -17.93 -11.61 26.09
C THR A 17 -17.46 -11.00 24.76
N PRO A 18 -17.78 -9.73 24.45
CA PRO A 18 -17.44 -9.06 23.18
C PRO A 18 -15.95 -9.04 22.85
N ASP A 19 -15.10 -9.23 23.83
CA ASP A 19 -13.63 -9.17 23.70
C ASP A 19 -13.03 -10.47 23.17
N GLN A 20 -13.62 -11.62 23.44
CA GLN A 20 -13.14 -12.91 22.92
C GLN A 20 -13.37 -13.03 21.42
N GLY A 21 -14.48 -12.54 20.89
CA GLY A 21 -14.75 -12.54 19.45
C GLY A 21 -13.83 -11.59 18.65
N ARG A 22 -13.38 -10.50 19.24
CA ARG A 22 -12.39 -9.60 18.64
C ARG A 22 -10.99 -10.22 18.61
N ALA A 23 -10.60 -10.91 19.66
CA ALA A 23 -9.30 -11.60 19.75
C ALA A 23 -9.21 -12.78 18.77
N GLU A 24 -10.28 -13.56 18.62
CA GLU A 24 -10.34 -14.66 17.63
C GLU A 24 -10.34 -14.16 16.19
N ARG A 25 -11.08 -13.10 15.87
CA ARG A 25 -11.02 -12.47 14.55
C ARG A 25 -9.62 -11.95 14.22
N ARG A 26 -8.92 -11.36 15.18
CA ARG A 26 -7.53 -10.90 14.97
C ARG A 26 -6.58 -12.08 14.74
N ARG A 27 -6.70 -13.18 15.47
CA ARG A 27 -5.89 -14.39 15.29
C ARG A 27 -6.17 -15.08 13.95
N LEU A 28 -7.40 -15.11 13.52
CA LEU A 28 -7.79 -15.63 12.20
C LEU A 28 -7.23 -14.76 11.07
N LEU A 29 -7.32 -13.44 11.17
CA LEU A 29 -6.76 -12.51 10.20
C LEU A 29 -5.23 -12.65 10.09
N THR A 30 -4.52 -12.74 11.22
CA THR A 30 -3.06 -12.90 11.23
C THR A 30 -2.63 -14.27 10.66
N ARG A 31 -3.39 -15.33 10.89
CA ARG A 31 -3.15 -16.66 10.29
C ARG A 31 -3.48 -16.67 8.80
N LEU A 32 -4.54 -15.98 8.41
CA LEU A 32 -4.88 -15.77 7.00
C LEU A 32 -3.77 -14.98 6.29
N GLU A 33 -3.28 -13.89 6.88
CA GLU A 33 -2.16 -13.09 6.34
C GLU A 33 -0.90 -13.95 6.16
N ALA A 34 -0.53 -14.77 7.14
CA ALA A 34 0.64 -15.64 7.07
C ALA A 34 0.48 -16.76 6.03
N PHE A 35 -0.70 -17.34 5.91
CA PHE A 35 -1.02 -18.37 4.90
C PHE A 35 -1.01 -17.76 3.49
N LEU A 36 -1.57 -16.60 3.36
CA LEU A 36 -1.70 -15.85 2.12
C LEU A 36 -0.35 -15.32 1.63
N SER A 37 0.53 -14.89 2.54
CA SER A 37 1.92 -14.51 2.24
C SER A 37 2.72 -15.67 1.64
N ARG A 38 2.52 -16.89 2.12
CA ARG A 38 3.14 -18.11 1.55
C ARG A 38 2.57 -18.50 0.18
N LEU A 39 1.29 -18.23 -0.06
CA LEU A 39 0.65 -18.52 -1.36
C LEU A 39 1.01 -17.50 -2.43
N SER A 40 1.27 -16.25 -2.04
CA SER A 40 1.65 -15.13 -2.91
C SER A 40 2.98 -15.35 -3.63
N THR A 41 3.90 -16.09 -3.03
CA THR A 41 5.20 -16.41 -3.65
C THR A 41 5.13 -17.44 -4.77
N ARG A 42 4.00 -18.09 -4.96
CA ARG A 42 3.88 -19.25 -5.86
C ARG A 42 3.01 -19.03 -7.11
N ASN A 43 2.19 -17.97 -7.18
CA ASN A 43 1.30 -17.77 -8.33
C ASN A 43 0.91 -16.31 -8.57
N ASN A 44 1.12 -15.80 -9.78
CA ASN A 44 0.73 -14.46 -10.24
C ASN A 44 -0.77 -14.13 -10.06
N PHE A 45 -1.64 -15.14 -9.99
CA PHE A 45 -3.08 -14.99 -9.76
C PHE A 45 -3.36 -14.47 -8.34
N TRP A 46 -2.75 -15.07 -7.33
CA TRP A 46 -2.93 -14.67 -5.93
C TRP A 46 -2.35 -13.29 -5.64
N HIS A 47 -1.26 -12.91 -6.31
CA HIS A 47 -0.75 -11.54 -6.27
C HIS A 47 -1.79 -10.52 -6.74
N LYS A 48 -2.54 -10.81 -7.80
CA LYS A 48 -3.62 -9.94 -8.29
C LYS A 48 -4.79 -9.87 -7.32
N VAL A 49 -5.19 -10.98 -6.72
CA VAL A 49 -6.27 -11.02 -5.73
C VAL A 49 -5.88 -10.23 -4.47
N PHE A 50 -4.63 -10.36 -4.01
CA PHE A 50 -4.13 -9.59 -2.87
C PHE A 50 -4.05 -8.11 -3.16
N SER A 51 -3.53 -7.72 -4.32
CA SER A 51 -3.51 -6.32 -4.74
C SER A 51 -4.91 -5.71 -4.79
N LEU A 52 -5.93 -6.50 -5.14
CA LEU A 52 -7.32 -6.05 -5.15
C LEU A 52 -7.86 -5.74 -3.75
N ILE A 53 -7.48 -6.55 -2.76
CA ILE A 53 -7.97 -6.42 -1.37
C ILE A 53 -7.19 -5.35 -0.60
N TRP A 54 -5.86 -5.30 -0.78
CA TRP A 54 -4.96 -4.44 0.02
C TRP A 54 -4.60 -3.12 -0.66
N LEU A 55 -4.62 -3.05 -1.98
CA LEU A 55 -4.35 -1.86 -2.76
C LEU A 55 -5.43 -1.65 -3.85
N PRO A 56 -6.70 -1.47 -3.48
CA PRO A 56 -7.81 -1.42 -4.44
C PRO A 56 -7.64 -0.28 -5.45
N TYR A 57 -7.04 0.83 -5.06
CA TYR A 57 -6.77 1.95 -5.95
C TYR A 57 -5.74 1.59 -7.03
N ALA A 58 -4.59 1.04 -6.65
CA ALA A 58 -3.55 0.61 -7.58
C ALA A 58 -4.06 -0.46 -8.55
N PHE A 59 -4.84 -1.41 -8.06
CA PHE A 59 -5.45 -2.45 -8.89
C PHE A 59 -6.43 -1.85 -9.91
N ARG A 60 -7.34 -0.96 -9.49
CA ARG A 60 -8.32 -0.32 -10.37
C ARG A 60 -7.66 0.59 -11.40
N SER A 61 -6.67 1.36 -11.01
CA SER A 61 -5.89 2.20 -11.93
C SER A 61 -5.17 1.35 -12.98
N GLY A 62 -4.79 0.13 -12.62
CA GLY A 62 -4.08 -0.81 -13.46
C GLY A 62 -2.62 -0.42 -13.70
N ILE A 63 -2.04 0.35 -12.77
CA ILE A 63 -0.60 0.66 -12.79
C ILE A 63 0.20 -0.64 -12.73
N THR A 64 1.23 -0.74 -13.54
CA THR A 64 2.15 -1.87 -13.59
C THR A 64 3.58 -1.39 -13.38
N MET A 65 4.36 -2.19 -12.67
CA MET A 65 5.72 -1.82 -12.28
C MET A 65 6.72 -2.70 -12.97
N ARG A 66 7.83 -2.08 -13.41
CA ARG A 66 8.94 -2.77 -14.05
C ARG A 66 10.27 -2.22 -13.53
N ARG A 67 11.14 -3.08 -13.04
CA ARG A 67 12.53 -2.71 -12.78
C ARG A 67 13.31 -2.91 -14.08
N ILE A 68 13.74 -1.82 -14.70
CA ILE A 68 14.50 -1.85 -15.97
C ILE A 68 16.00 -1.93 -15.67
N HIS A 69 16.46 -1.34 -14.57
CA HIS A 69 17.85 -1.28 -14.15
C HIS A 69 17.94 -1.29 -12.62
N PRO A 70 19.03 -1.76 -11.99
CA PRO A 70 19.17 -1.71 -10.53
C PRO A 70 18.96 -0.33 -9.92
N SER A 71 19.32 0.74 -10.66
CA SER A 71 19.15 2.14 -10.22
C SER A 71 17.90 2.85 -10.75
N ARG A 72 17.12 2.21 -11.63
CA ARG A 72 15.92 2.82 -12.23
C ARG A 72 14.70 1.94 -12.06
N PHE A 73 13.70 2.51 -11.46
CA PHE A 73 12.40 1.90 -11.28
C PHE A 73 11.38 2.65 -12.14
N THR A 74 10.59 1.93 -12.88
CA THR A 74 9.53 2.51 -13.71
C THR A 74 8.20 1.90 -13.39
N ALA A 75 7.16 2.74 -13.39
CA ALA A 75 5.78 2.30 -13.33
C ALA A 75 5.01 2.88 -14.52
N VAL A 76 4.09 2.10 -15.07
CA VAL A 76 3.28 2.50 -16.22
C VAL A 76 1.82 2.53 -15.84
N LEU A 77 1.19 3.70 -15.89
CA LEU A 77 -0.24 3.90 -15.73
C LEU A 77 -0.91 3.83 -17.11
N PRO A 78 -1.79 2.83 -17.35
CA PRO A 78 -2.44 2.69 -18.62
C PRO A 78 -3.51 3.77 -18.84
N PHE A 79 -3.71 4.16 -20.09
CA PHE A 79 -4.72 5.16 -20.48
C PHE A 79 -6.12 4.54 -20.56
N LYS A 80 -6.64 4.07 -19.40
CA LYS A 80 -7.96 3.47 -19.25
C LYS A 80 -9.00 4.53 -18.92
N ARG A 81 -10.30 4.22 -19.16
CA ARG A 81 -11.42 5.13 -18.87
C ARG A 81 -11.43 5.64 -17.43
N ILE A 82 -11.13 4.78 -16.45
CA ILE A 82 -11.09 5.12 -15.02
C ILE A 82 -10.02 6.16 -14.68
N ASN A 83 -8.97 6.26 -15.50
CA ASN A 83 -7.86 7.19 -15.31
C ASN A 83 -8.03 8.49 -16.11
N ARG A 84 -9.13 8.68 -16.82
CA ARG A 84 -9.37 9.85 -17.67
C ARG A 84 -10.34 10.84 -17.06
N ASN A 85 -10.17 12.10 -17.42
CA ASN A 85 -11.07 13.19 -17.08
C ASN A 85 -12.09 13.45 -18.20
N TRP A 86 -12.91 14.49 -18.05
CA TRP A 86 -13.92 14.91 -18.99
C TRP A 86 -13.37 15.33 -20.36
N TYR A 87 -12.13 15.81 -20.40
CA TYR A 87 -11.45 16.23 -21.63
C TYR A 87 -10.74 15.09 -22.34
N ASN A 88 -11.01 13.84 -21.92
CA ASN A 88 -10.36 12.65 -22.45
C ASN A 88 -8.82 12.68 -22.32
N ALA A 89 -8.31 13.39 -21.33
CA ALA A 89 -6.92 13.37 -20.89
C ALA A 89 -6.79 12.55 -19.60
N MET A 90 -5.58 12.14 -19.25
CA MET A 90 -5.31 11.51 -17.95
C MET A 90 -5.71 12.48 -16.82
N ALA A 91 -6.53 12.02 -15.90
CA ALA A 91 -6.96 12.84 -14.77
C ALA A 91 -5.78 13.21 -13.87
N GLY A 92 -5.74 14.47 -13.42
CA GLY A 92 -4.69 14.93 -12.49
C GLY A 92 -4.64 14.11 -11.21
N ALA A 93 -5.81 13.74 -10.65
CA ALA A 93 -5.91 12.86 -9.50
C ALA A 93 -5.31 11.47 -9.77
N ALA A 94 -5.49 10.92 -10.98
CA ALA A 94 -4.90 9.66 -11.34
C ALA A 94 -3.36 9.76 -11.46
N LEU A 95 -2.85 10.85 -12.04
CA LEU A 95 -1.41 11.10 -12.12
C LEU A 95 -0.80 11.27 -10.72
N LEU A 96 -1.40 12.10 -9.88
CA LEU A 96 -0.94 12.37 -8.52
C LEU A 96 -0.96 11.10 -7.65
N GLY A 97 -2.11 10.43 -7.53
CA GLY A 97 -2.27 9.27 -6.66
C GLY A 97 -1.39 8.08 -7.09
N ASN A 98 -1.20 7.89 -8.40
CA ASN A 98 -0.28 6.84 -8.86
C ASN A 98 1.21 7.23 -8.73
N SER A 99 1.56 8.50 -8.50
CA SER A 99 2.92 8.88 -8.07
C SER A 99 3.22 8.34 -6.68
N GLU A 100 2.27 8.43 -5.74
CA GLU A 100 2.39 7.83 -4.41
C GLU A 100 2.56 6.31 -4.50
N VAL A 101 1.69 5.65 -5.28
CA VAL A 101 1.77 4.19 -5.48
C VAL A 101 3.12 3.79 -6.08
N ALA A 102 3.61 4.48 -7.10
CA ALA A 102 4.90 4.19 -7.72
C ALA A 102 6.08 4.36 -6.75
N GLY A 103 6.10 5.47 -5.99
CA GLY A 103 7.14 5.74 -4.99
C GLY A 103 7.10 4.76 -3.81
N GLY A 104 5.92 4.48 -3.28
CA GLY A 104 5.72 3.52 -2.21
C GLY A 104 6.18 2.11 -2.59
N MET A 105 5.85 1.66 -3.79
CA MET A 105 6.26 0.34 -4.29
C MET A 105 7.77 0.27 -4.59
N PHE A 106 8.36 1.37 -5.07
CA PHE A 106 9.81 1.47 -5.17
C PHE A 106 10.48 1.28 -3.81
N LEU A 107 10.03 2.00 -2.79
CA LEU A 107 10.59 1.89 -1.44
C LEU A 107 10.33 0.52 -0.81
N PHE A 108 9.15 -0.06 -1.04
CA PHE A 108 8.88 -1.43 -0.60
C PHE A 108 9.84 -2.44 -1.22
N ALA A 109 10.21 -2.26 -2.50
CA ALA A 109 11.18 -3.11 -3.16
C ALA A 109 12.62 -2.91 -2.64
N GLU A 110 12.99 -1.71 -2.19
CA GLU A 110 14.32 -1.40 -1.66
C GLU A 110 14.47 -1.72 -0.15
N CYS A 111 13.47 -1.37 0.66
CA CYS A 111 13.49 -1.57 2.11
C CYS A 111 13.02 -2.98 2.54
N GLY A 112 12.38 -3.72 1.64
CA GLY A 112 11.80 -5.02 1.96
C GLY A 112 10.50 -4.92 2.77
N SER A 113 10.04 -6.07 3.27
CA SER A 113 8.79 -6.19 4.03
C SER A 113 8.90 -5.74 5.49
N ASP A 114 10.11 -5.40 5.96
CA ASP A 114 10.36 -5.10 7.37
C ASP A 114 10.07 -3.63 7.74
N TYR A 115 9.84 -2.81 6.73
CA TYR A 115 9.47 -1.41 6.90
C TYR A 115 8.01 -1.14 6.56
N VAL A 116 7.43 -0.18 7.28
CA VAL A 116 6.19 0.49 6.92
C VAL A 116 6.56 1.81 6.27
N VAL A 117 6.04 2.06 5.08
CA VAL A 117 6.32 3.25 4.26
C VAL A 117 5.06 4.08 4.18
N VAL A 118 5.13 5.34 4.64
CA VAL A 118 3.99 6.27 4.66
C VAL A 118 4.37 7.56 3.94
N CYS A 119 3.53 8.01 3.02
CA CYS A 119 3.70 9.30 2.39
C CYS A 119 3.42 10.42 3.41
N LYS A 120 4.38 11.33 3.59
CA LYS A 120 4.24 12.52 4.47
C LYS A 120 3.85 13.76 3.69
N GLU A 121 4.46 13.94 2.54
CA GLU A 121 4.28 15.12 1.73
C GLU A 121 4.45 14.77 0.26
N MET A 122 3.65 15.39 -0.58
CA MET A 122 3.73 15.22 -2.02
C MET A 122 3.45 16.54 -2.74
N LYS A 123 4.38 16.93 -3.61
CA LYS A 123 4.27 18.12 -4.45
C LYS A 123 4.30 17.70 -5.92
N TYR A 124 3.18 17.82 -6.60
CA TYR A 124 3.06 17.48 -8.01
C TYR A 124 2.95 18.74 -8.88
N ARG A 125 3.75 18.81 -9.93
CA ARG A 125 3.69 19.87 -10.94
C ARG A 125 3.18 19.29 -12.25
N PHE A 126 1.99 19.72 -12.67
CA PHE A 126 1.41 19.40 -13.96
C PHE A 126 2.05 20.30 -15.03
N LEU A 127 2.66 19.70 -16.04
CA LEU A 127 3.38 20.44 -17.08
C LEU A 127 2.58 20.48 -18.40
N ARG A 128 1.92 19.37 -18.74
CA ARG A 128 1.14 19.21 -19.98
C ARG A 128 0.01 18.21 -19.77
N PRO A 129 -1.10 18.33 -20.54
CA PRO A 129 -2.10 17.26 -20.60
C PRO A 129 -1.48 15.96 -21.10
N CYS A 130 -1.91 14.84 -20.53
CA CYS A 130 -1.45 13.50 -20.88
C CYS A 130 -2.57 12.76 -21.63
N PHE A 131 -2.35 12.44 -22.90
CA PHE A 131 -3.31 11.76 -23.77
C PHE A 131 -2.90 10.32 -24.13
N GLY A 132 -2.09 9.70 -23.29
CA GLY A 132 -1.62 8.34 -23.47
C GLY A 132 -1.21 7.71 -22.15
N PRO A 133 -0.65 6.51 -22.16
CA PRO A 133 -0.09 5.90 -20.95
C PRO A 133 0.96 6.80 -20.32
N ALA A 134 0.96 6.93 -18.98
CA ALA A 134 1.93 7.70 -18.25
C ALA A 134 3.00 6.77 -17.64
N VAL A 135 4.26 7.10 -17.86
CA VAL A 135 5.43 6.39 -17.32
C VAL A 135 6.01 7.22 -16.19
N TYR A 136 6.07 6.65 -15.02
CA TYR A 136 6.71 7.20 -13.83
C TYR A 136 8.12 6.67 -13.78
N GLU A 137 9.09 7.53 -13.70
CA GLU A 137 10.49 7.19 -13.60
C GLU A 137 11.01 7.65 -12.24
N VAL A 138 11.43 6.71 -11.40
CA VAL A 138 11.99 6.95 -10.07
C VAL A 138 13.47 6.63 -10.13
N VAL A 139 14.30 7.61 -9.77
CA VAL A 139 15.74 7.41 -9.61
C VAL A 139 16.03 7.11 -8.15
N LYS A 140 16.80 6.07 -7.89
CA LYS A 140 17.19 5.69 -6.53
C LYS A 140 18.07 6.79 -5.92
N PRO A 141 17.70 7.37 -4.76
CA PRO A 141 18.55 8.30 -4.04
C PRO A 141 19.82 7.59 -3.54
N ASP A 142 20.98 8.20 -3.71
CA ASP A 142 22.28 7.62 -3.32
C ASP A 142 22.33 7.26 -1.83
N ALA A 143 21.80 8.12 -0.95
CA ALA A 143 21.76 7.93 0.48
C ALA A 143 20.74 6.87 0.97
N LEU A 144 19.90 6.29 0.10
CA LEU A 144 18.86 5.36 0.52
C LEU A 144 19.46 4.06 1.09
N SER A 145 20.48 3.52 0.44
CA SER A 145 21.15 2.29 0.88
C SER A 145 21.81 2.44 2.25
N GLU A 146 22.43 3.59 2.50
CA GLU A 146 23.05 3.92 3.79
C GLU A 146 22.00 4.05 4.90
N LYS A 147 20.87 4.71 4.63
CA LYS A 147 19.76 4.83 5.58
C LYS A 147 19.16 3.48 5.95
N ILE A 148 19.00 2.59 4.97
CA ILE A 148 18.49 1.23 5.22
C ILE A 148 19.51 0.44 6.06
N ALA A 149 20.80 0.54 5.75
CA ALA A 149 21.87 -0.17 6.48
C ALA A 149 22.02 0.34 7.93
N ALA A 150 21.85 1.65 8.15
CA ALA A 150 21.87 2.25 9.49
C ALA A 150 20.68 1.79 10.36
N GLY A 151 19.60 1.33 9.75
CA GLY A 151 18.38 0.93 10.46
C GLY A 151 17.63 2.12 11.05
N GLY A 152 16.60 1.82 11.85
CA GLY A 152 15.78 2.85 12.49
C GLY A 152 14.79 3.54 11.54
N GLU A 153 14.25 4.66 12.01
CA GLU A 153 13.30 5.46 11.23
C GLU A 153 14.03 6.51 10.41
N PHE A 154 13.57 6.72 9.19
CA PHE A 154 14.13 7.76 8.34
C PHE A 154 13.10 8.34 7.38
N ASN A 155 13.37 9.57 6.92
CA ASN A 155 12.65 10.16 5.79
C ASN A 155 13.50 10.03 4.53
N VAL A 156 12.82 9.80 3.41
CA VAL A 156 13.43 9.78 2.08
C VAL A 156 12.61 10.64 1.13
N ASN A 157 13.28 11.50 0.38
CA ASN A 157 12.69 12.26 -0.69
C ASN A 157 12.95 11.57 -2.02
N LEU A 158 11.89 11.37 -2.81
CA LEU A 158 11.95 10.80 -4.15
C LEU A 158 11.54 11.86 -5.16
N GLU A 159 12.37 12.04 -6.16
CA GLU A 159 12.01 12.82 -7.34
C GLU A 159 11.57 11.89 -8.45
N MET A 160 10.42 12.19 -9.05
CA MET A 160 9.87 11.44 -10.16
C MET A 160 9.61 12.32 -11.36
N GLU A 161 10.02 11.87 -12.52
CA GLU A 161 9.55 12.39 -13.79
C GLU A 161 8.40 11.53 -14.32
N ILE A 162 7.34 12.19 -14.76
CA ILE A 162 6.19 11.55 -15.37
C ILE A 162 6.17 11.91 -16.85
N ARG A 163 6.25 10.90 -17.71
CA ARG A 163 6.31 11.05 -19.16
C ARG A 163 5.14 10.34 -19.82
N GLN A 164 4.59 10.94 -20.86
CA GLN A 164 3.60 10.30 -21.71
C GLN A 164 4.30 9.40 -22.73
N GLN A 165 3.91 8.15 -22.78
CA GLN A 165 4.34 7.23 -23.84
C GLN A 165 3.59 7.55 -25.15
N LEU A 166 4.30 8.00 -26.17
CA LEU A 166 3.74 8.28 -27.48
C LEU A 166 3.82 7.04 -28.37
N ARG A 167 2.82 6.87 -29.27
CA ARG A 167 2.78 5.74 -30.23
C ARG A 167 3.98 5.72 -31.20
N LYS A 168 4.59 6.87 -31.48
CA LYS A 168 5.77 6.96 -32.34
C LYS A 168 7.02 6.70 -31.49
N LYS A 169 7.80 5.68 -31.86
CA LYS A 169 9.09 5.33 -31.25
C LYS A 169 9.95 6.59 -31.04
N GLY A 170 10.41 6.79 -29.80
CA GLY A 170 11.43 7.77 -29.47
C GLY A 170 10.95 9.18 -29.03
N ARG A 171 9.65 9.47 -29.00
CA ARG A 171 9.14 10.75 -28.49
C ARG A 171 8.33 10.53 -27.20
N GLU A 172 8.98 10.73 -26.09
CA GLU A 172 8.31 10.85 -24.80
C GLU A 172 8.15 12.33 -24.46
N ALA A 173 6.95 12.75 -24.11
CA ALA A 173 6.71 14.10 -23.64
C ALA A 173 6.60 14.09 -22.11
N ARG A 174 7.39 14.89 -21.42
CA ARG A 174 7.25 15.08 -19.98
C ARG A 174 5.92 15.77 -19.69
N VAL A 175 5.07 15.13 -18.90
CA VAL A 175 3.73 15.61 -18.55
C VAL A 175 3.63 16.08 -17.11
N GLY A 176 4.56 15.65 -16.25
CA GLY A 176 4.58 16.04 -14.86
C GLY A 176 5.93 15.79 -14.20
N ARG A 177 6.07 16.35 -13.01
CA ARG A 177 7.15 16.09 -12.05
C ARG A 177 6.53 16.00 -10.66
N CYS A 178 7.00 15.06 -9.87
CA CYS A 178 6.53 14.84 -8.51
C CYS A 178 7.71 14.71 -7.55
N ASP A 179 7.68 15.51 -6.50
CA ASP A 179 8.59 15.43 -5.36
C ASP A 179 7.79 14.85 -4.20
N ILE A 180 8.23 13.72 -3.64
CA ILE A 180 7.49 12.97 -2.62
C ILE A 180 8.42 12.65 -1.45
N THR A 181 7.98 12.95 -0.24
CA THR A 181 8.67 12.58 0.99
C THR A 181 7.93 11.43 1.65
N PHE A 182 8.62 10.31 1.81
CA PHE A 182 8.14 9.17 2.57
C PHE A 182 8.84 9.07 3.91
N HIS A 183 8.08 8.59 4.90
CA HIS A 183 8.60 8.17 6.19
C HIS A 183 8.63 6.64 6.25
N CYS A 184 9.79 6.09 6.56
CA CYS A 184 10.02 4.66 6.65
C CYS A 184 10.26 4.30 8.12
N THR A 185 9.42 3.40 8.68
CA THR A 185 9.51 2.95 10.07
C THR A 185 9.67 1.43 10.11
N PRO A 186 10.67 0.88 10.82
CA PRO A 186 10.78 -0.55 11.04
C PRO A 186 9.54 -1.12 11.75
N LYS A 187 9.02 -2.23 11.28
CA LYS A 187 7.85 -2.90 11.90
C LYS A 187 8.11 -3.30 13.36
N ALA A 188 9.34 -3.65 13.70
CA ALA A 188 9.75 -3.95 15.07
C ALA A 188 9.47 -2.76 16.00
N MET A 189 9.94 -1.57 15.65
CA MET A 189 9.72 -0.34 16.42
C MET A 189 8.24 0.00 16.57
N MET A 190 7.44 -0.21 15.52
CA MET A 190 5.98 0.01 15.61
C MET A 190 5.33 -0.96 16.59
N ARG A 191 5.75 -2.22 16.62
CA ARG A 191 5.24 -3.22 17.58
C ARG A 191 5.60 -2.85 19.02
N GLU A 192 6.83 -2.43 19.26
CA GLU A 192 7.28 -1.96 20.58
C GLU A 192 6.51 -0.72 21.06
N ARG A 193 6.32 0.28 20.18
CA ARG A 193 5.53 1.46 20.50
C ARG A 193 4.09 1.09 20.85
N LYS A 194 3.50 0.15 20.11
CA LYS A 194 2.15 -0.34 20.38
C LYS A 194 2.05 -1.08 21.72
N ALA A 195 3.03 -1.91 22.03
CA ALA A 195 3.10 -2.60 23.33
C ALA A 195 3.19 -1.60 24.48
N ARG A 196 4.10 -0.62 24.41
CA ARG A 196 4.26 0.43 25.42
C ARG A 196 3.00 1.29 25.61
N ARG A 197 2.24 1.58 24.54
CA ARG A 197 0.96 2.28 24.64
C ARG A 197 -0.09 1.44 25.34
N ALA A 198 -0.17 0.15 25.03
CA ALA A 198 -1.09 -0.76 25.71
C ALA A 198 -0.79 -0.88 27.19
N GLU A 199 0.49 -0.90 27.59
CA GLU A 199 0.93 -0.92 29.01
C GLU A 199 0.59 0.37 29.75
N ARG A 200 0.57 1.52 29.07
CA ARG A 200 0.21 2.83 29.66
C ARG A 200 -1.31 3.06 29.74
N GLY A 201 -2.14 2.13 29.30
CA GLY A 201 -3.59 2.28 29.30
C GLY A 201 -4.12 3.30 28.28
N ASP A 202 -3.30 3.77 27.36
CA ASP A 202 -3.65 4.72 26.31
C ASP A 202 -4.30 3.94 25.15
N SER A 203 -5.53 3.47 25.38
CA SER A 203 -6.32 2.79 24.36
C SER A 203 -6.87 3.86 23.41
N ASP A 204 -6.49 3.77 22.17
CA ASP A 204 -6.87 4.59 21.02
C ASP A 204 -8.27 5.20 21.10
N ALA A 205 -8.30 6.53 21.03
CA ALA A 205 -9.44 7.28 20.52
C ALA A 205 -9.45 7.19 18.97
#